data_49ec1c5f5b3af88d35938a3907732545
#
_entry.id   49ec1c5f5b3af88d35938a3907732545
#
_cell.length_a   1.000
_cell.length_b   1.000
_cell.length_c   1.000
_cell.angle_alpha   90.00
_cell.angle_beta   90.00
_cell.angle_gamma   90.00
#
_symmetry.space_group_name_H-M   'P 1'
#
loop_
_entity.id
_entity.type
_entity.pdbx_description
1 polymer ?
#
loop_
_entity_poly.entity_id
_entity_poly.type
_entity_poly.pdbx_seq_one_letter_code
_entity_poly.pdbx_strand_id
1 'polypeptide(L)'
;MSIESVLNEDNALLLEMLREDKNFIDTSFTFPNQGKEHQLELVSWSNRNRYILYINRKSNIKTRYTLQTKHRESHILLRLDLDNKTHRNPDGQKIGGNHLHIFDRDDMAGSWAFELDDAQLNEVFPGFDFSEITKNGTTPIEQFRLFCTLCNATNLPTINEQPVNDTLEF
;
A
#
# COMPACT_ATOMS: atom_id res chain seq x y z
N MET A 1 14.00 5.75 13.08
CA MET A 1 12.71 6.33 13.47
C MET A 1 11.98 5.36 14.37
N SER A 2 11.43 5.83 15.45
CA SER A 2 10.52 5.02 16.24
C SER A 2 9.08 5.20 15.74
N ILE A 3 8.26 4.18 15.90
CA ILE A 3 6.84 4.24 15.59
C ILE A 3 6.13 5.33 16.43
N GLU A 4 6.69 5.71 17.57
CA GLU A 4 6.20 6.79 18.41
C GLU A 4 6.11 8.12 17.65
N SER A 5 7.01 8.37 16.69
CA SER A 5 6.94 9.56 15.84
C SER A 5 5.71 9.53 14.91
N VAL A 6 5.32 8.34 14.47
CA VAL A 6 4.11 8.15 13.65
C VAL A 6 2.85 8.32 14.51
N LEU A 7 2.89 7.86 15.75
CA LEU A 7 1.74 7.86 16.68
C LEU A 7 1.58 9.18 17.45
N ASN A 8 2.39 10.19 17.20
CA ASN A 8 2.31 11.45 17.92
C ASN A 8 1.04 12.25 17.55
N GLU A 9 0.70 13.25 18.36
CA GLU A 9 -0.50 14.06 18.18
C GLU A 9 -0.55 14.82 16.85
N ASP A 10 0.62 15.18 16.29
CA ASP A 10 0.70 15.90 15.02
C ASP A 10 0.24 15.04 13.84
N ASN A 11 0.30 13.73 13.98
CA ASN A 11 -0.14 12.75 12.97
C ASN A 11 -1.54 12.17 13.24
N ALA A 12 -2.24 12.64 14.25
CA ALA A 12 -3.54 12.09 14.64
C ALA A 12 -4.53 12.05 13.48
N LEU A 13 -4.57 13.11 12.66
CA LEU A 13 -5.46 13.19 11.50
C LEU A 13 -5.09 12.14 10.43
N LEU A 14 -3.81 11.94 10.17
CA LEU A 14 -3.34 10.95 9.19
C LEU A 14 -3.66 9.53 9.66
N LEU A 15 -3.49 9.25 10.95
CA LEU A 15 -3.86 7.96 11.54
C LEU A 15 -5.36 7.72 11.49
N GLU A 16 -6.16 8.75 11.74
CA GLU A 16 -7.62 8.67 11.62
C GLU A 16 -8.02 8.34 10.19
N MET A 17 -7.46 9.03 9.19
CA MET A 17 -7.69 8.75 7.77
C MET A 17 -7.24 7.36 7.36
N LEU A 18 -6.11 6.88 7.90
CA LEU A 18 -5.63 5.53 7.63
C LEU A 18 -6.61 4.46 8.16
N ARG A 19 -7.20 4.70 9.32
CA ARG A 19 -8.06 3.75 10.03
C ARG A 19 -9.53 3.81 9.66
N GLU A 20 -10.01 4.90 9.05
CA GLU A 20 -11.41 4.98 8.68
C GLU A 20 -11.79 3.98 7.57
N ASP A 21 -13.02 3.50 7.62
CA ASP A 21 -13.56 2.62 6.58
C ASP A 21 -13.58 3.30 5.22
N LYS A 22 -13.02 2.64 4.22
CA LYS A 22 -12.98 3.10 2.84
C LYS A 22 -13.71 2.09 1.95
N ASN A 23 -14.63 2.60 1.17
CA ASN A 23 -15.41 1.77 0.25
C ASN A 23 -15.00 2.05 -1.18
N PHE A 24 -14.79 1.00 -1.96
CA PHE A 24 -14.53 1.12 -3.39
C PHE A 24 -15.79 1.61 -4.11
N ILE A 25 -15.60 2.53 -5.03
CA ILE A 25 -16.68 3.05 -5.90
C ILE A 25 -16.92 2.07 -7.04
N ASP A 26 -15.85 1.52 -7.62
CA ASP A 26 -15.96 0.56 -8.71
C ASP A 26 -16.45 -0.79 -8.19
N THR A 27 -17.34 -1.44 -8.96
CA THR A 27 -17.85 -2.78 -8.66
C THR A 27 -16.96 -3.89 -9.20
N SER A 28 -16.12 -3.58 -10.17
CA SER A 28 -15.16 -4.50 -10.78
C SER A 28 -14.01 -3.74 -11.41
N PHE A 29 -12.88 -4.39 -11.56
CA PHE A 29 -11.75 -3.88 -12.33
C PHE A 29 -10.87 -5.05 -12.81
N THR A 30 -10.01 -4.76 -13.78
CA THR A 30 -9.01 -5.70 -14.25
C THR A 30 -7.69 -5.40 -13.58
N PHE A 31 -7.11 -6.40 -12.90
CA PHE A 31 -5.82 -6.24 -12.23
C PHE A 31 -4.72 -5.97 -13.28
N PRO A 32 -3.89 -4.93 -13.07
CA PRO A 32 -2.89 -4.56 -14.07
C PRO A 32 -1.82 -5.64 -14.21
N ASN A 33 -1.49 -5.98 -15.45
CA ASN A 33 -0.34 -6.81 -15.76
C ASN A 33 0.96 -6.04 -15.54
N GLN A 34 2.06 -6.77 -15.52
CA GLN A 34 3.39 -6.17 -15.50
C GLN A 34 3.53 -5.14 -16.62
N GLY A 35 4.13 -3.99 -16.29
CA GLY A 35 4.30 -2.86 -17.19
C GLY A 35 3.15 -1.86 -17.16
N LYS A 36 2.09 -2.12 -16.39
CA LYS A 36 0.90 -1.28 -16.30
C LYS A 36 0.62 -0.81 -14.88
N GLU A 37 -0.25 0.17 -14.76
CA GLU A 37 -0.76 0.67 -13.49
C GLU A 37 -2.28 0.79 -13.53
N HIS A 38 -2.89 0.88 -12.35
CA HIS A 38 -4.32 1.09 -12.20
C HIS A 38 -4.61 1.94 -10.96
N GLN A 39 -5.63 2.75 -11.03
CA GLN A 39 -6.11 3.58 -9.92
C GLN A 39 -7.55 3.21 -9.58
N LEU A 40 -7.83 3.11 -8.29
CA LEU A 40 -9.15 2.85 -7.75
C LEU A 40 -9.55 4.00 -6.84
N GLU A 41 -10.77 4.49 -7.00
CA GLU A 41 -11.33 5.50 -6.10
C GLU A 41 -12.06 4.84 -4.94
N LEU A 42 -11.87 5.42 -3.76
CA LEU A 42 -12.54 5.01 -2.55
C LEU A 42 -13.19 6.23 -1.87
N VAL A 43 -14.19 5.97 -1.08
CA VAL A 43 -14.87 6.99 -0.29
C VAL A 43 -15.12 6.49 1.12
N SER A 44 -14.95 7.37 2.09
CA SER A 44 -15.47 7.17 3.44
C SER A 44 -16.83 7.85 3.55
N TRP A 45 -17.87 7.06 3.73
CA TRP A 45 -19.24 7.60 3.79
C TRP A 45 -19.48 8.45 5.03
N SER A 46 -18.81 8.15 6.13
CA SER A 46 -18.98 8.90 7.39
C SER A 46 -18.42 10.31 7.33
N ASN A 47 -17.25 10.50 6.70
CA ASN A 47 -16.54 11.78 6.65
C ASN A 47 -16.51 12.42 5.27
N ARG A 48 -17.04 11.74 4.26
CA ARG A 48 -17.01 12.16 2.85
C ARG A 48 -15.59 12.33 2.30
N ASN A 49 -14.58 11.81 2.97
CA ASN A 49 -13.22 11.81 2.47
C ASN A 49 -13.10 10.90 1.24
N ARG A 50 -12.31 11.34 0.29
CA ARG A 50 -12.01 10.55 -0.91
C ARG A 50 -10.56 10.14 -0.93
N TYR A 51 -10.34 8.91 -1.37
CA TYR A 51 -9.03 8.29 -1.44
C TYR A 51 -8.78 7.71 -2.82
N ILE A 52 -7.52 7.55 -3.15
CA ILE A 52 -7.10 6.85 -4.35
C ILE A 52 -6.15 5.73 -3.92
N LEU A 53 -6.42 4.52 -4.37
CA LEU A 53 -5.52 3.40 -4.23
C LEU A 53 -4.84 3.15 -5.57
N TYR A 54 -3.52 3.14 -5.57
CA TYR A 54 -2.70 2.91 -6.75
C TYR A 54 -2.13 1.51 -6.73
N ILE A 55 -2.19 0.84 -7.87
CA ILE A 55 -1.48 -0.40 -8.15
C ILE A 55 -0.50 -0.08 -9.27
N ASN A 56 0.78 -0.02 -8.96
CA ASN A 56 1.81 0.34 -9.93
C ASN A 56 2.74 -0.84 -10.20
N ARG A 57 2.65 -1.39 -11.40
CA ARG A 57 3.48 -2.49 -11.89
C ARG A 57 4.30 -2.08 -13.11
N LYS A 58 4.58 -0.80 -13.28
CA LYS A 58 5.31 -0.26 -14.45
C LYS A 58 6.77 -0.65 -14.53
N SER A 59 7.36 -1.19 -13.48
CA SER A 59 8.74 -1.61 -13.51
C SER A 59 8.97 -2.74 -14.53
N ASN A 60 10.10 -2.69 -15.24
CA ASN A 60 10.56 -3.76 -16.09
C ASN A 60 10.99 -5.02 -15.31
N ILE A 61 11.15 -4.91 -14.00
CA ILE A 61 11.47 -6.02 -13.10
C ILE A 61 10.16 -6.67 -12.63
N LYS A 62 9.97 -7.93 -13.00
CA LYS A 62 8.72 -8.67 -12.78
C LYS A 62 8.22 -8.70 -11.34
N THR A 63 9.14 -8.74 -10.40
CA THR A 63 8.82 -8.86 -8.98
C THR A 63 8.58 -7.52 -8.29
N ARG A 64 8.84 -6.41 -8.98
CA ARG A 64 8.74 -5.08 -8.39
C ARG A 64 7.38 -4.47 -8.65
N TYR A 65 6.63 -4.16 -7.58
CA TYR A 65 5.46 -3.33 -7.70
C TYR A 65 5.16 -2.57 -6.40
N THR A 66 4.34 -1.55 -6.51
CA THR A 66 3.99 -0.67 -5.40
C THR A 66 2.48 -0.58 -5.25
N LEU A 67 2.02 -0.68 -4.02
CA LEU A 67 0.64 -0.39 -3.61
C LEU A 67 0.64 0.86 -2.75
N GLN A 68 -0.22 1.83 -3.06
CA GLN A 68 -0.25 3.10 -2.36
C GLN A 68 -1.68 3.57 -2.14
N THR A 69 -1.97 4.06 -0.94
CA THR A 69 -3.22 4.75 -0.63
C THR A 69 -2.93 6.20 -0.29
N LYS A 70 -3.64 7.12 -0.91
CA LYS A 70 -3.53 8.54 -0.60
C LYS A 70 -4.90 9.19 -0.47
N HIS A 71 -4.98 10.20 0.38
CA HIS A 71 -6.10 11.13 0.39
C HIS A 71 -6.08 11.93 -0.91
N ARG A 72 -7.21 12.05 -1.59
CA ARG A 72 -7.29 12.59 -2.95
C ARG A 72 -6.59 13.93 -3.15
N GLU A 73 -6.69 14.82 -2.18
CA GLU A 73 -6.25 16.21 -2.32
C GLU A 73 -5.00 16.55 -1.53
N SER A 74 -4.46 15.63 -0.72
CA SER A 74 -3.39 15.99 0.17
C SER A 74 -2.26 14.97 0.30
N HIS A 75 -2.46 13.91 1.06
CA HIS A 75 -1.33 13.15 1.59
C HIS A 75 -1.38 11.68 1.17
N ILE A 76 -0.23 11.13 0.86
CA ILE A 76 -0.02 9.69 0.84
C ILE A 76 -0.11 9.21 2.29
N LEU A 77 -0.90 8.17 2.53
CA LEU A 77 -1.07 7.60 3.87
C LEU A 77 -0.19 6.39 4.08
N LEU A 78 -0.14 5.50 3.11
CA LEU A 78 0.54 4.23 3.19
C LEU A 78 1.06 3.83 1.81
N ARG A 79 2.28 3.30 1.76
CA ARG A 79 2.84 2.71 0.53
C ARG A 79 3.60 1.45 0.84
N LEU A 80 3.22 0.37 0.21
CA LEU A 80 3.91 -0.91 0.26
C LEU A 80 4.78 -1.06 -0.98
N ASP A 81 6.07 -1.10 -0.80
CA ASP A 81 7.04 -1.32 -1.86
C ASP A 81 7.51 -2.78 -1.84
N LEU A 82 7.12 -3.52 -2.86
CA LEU A 82 7.52 -4.91 -3.07
C LEU A 82 8.65 -4.94 -4.10
N ASP A 83 9.85 -4.68 -3.63
CA ASP A 83 11.05 -4.67 -4.43
C ASP A 83 12.30 -4.97 -3.59
N ASN A 84 13.44 -5.07 -4.26
CA ASN A 84 14.72 -5.35 -3.60
C ASN A 84 15.59 -4.08 -3.44
N LYS A 85 15.03 -2.90 -3.70
CA LYS A 85 15.79 -1.65 -3.53
C LYS A 85 15.94 -1.31 -2.06
N THR A 86 17.15 -0.91 -1.69
CA THR A 86 17.39 -0.33 -0.37
C THR A 86 16.84 1.08 -0.31
N HIS A 87 16.03 1.35 0.71
CA HIS A 87 15.59 2.68 1.07
C HIS A 87 16.46 3.23 2.21
N ARG A 88 16.76 4.51 2.19
CA ARG A 88 17.46 5.19 3.28
C ARG A 88 16.48 6.13 3.97
N ASN A 89 16.20 5.88 5.23
CA ASN A 89 15.39 6.77 6.06
C ASN A 89 16.12 8.10 6.34
N PRO A 90 15.39 9.18 6.70
CA PRO A 90 16.01 10.48 6.99
C PRO A 90 17.05 10.45 8.09
N ASP A 91 16.99 9.52 9.03
CA ASP A 91 17.99 9.31 10.08
C ASP A 91 19.25 8.56 9.60
N GLY A 92 19.29 8.17 8.32
CA GLY A 92 20.39 7.44 7.72
C GLY A 92 20.28 5.91 7.81
N GLN A 93 19.29 5.39 8.52
CA GLN A 93 19.05 3.95 8.60
C GLN A 93 18.68 3.39 7.22
N LYS A 94 19.35 2.31 6.83
CA LYS A 94 19.04 1.62 5.58
C LYS A 94 17.99 0.53 5.83
N ILE A 95 16.94 0.56 5.03
CA ILE A 95 15.89 -0.44 5.01
C ILE A 95 16.04 -1.23 3.71
N GLY A 96 16.25 -2.53 3.82
CA GLY A 96 16.43 -3.41 2.65
C GLY A 96 15.18 -4.22 2.35
N GLY A 97 15.06 -4.66 1.08
CA GLY A 97 13.98 -5.55 0.67
C GLY A 97 12.60 -4.89 0.65
N ASN A 98 11.58 -5.70 0.83
CA ASN A 98 10.19 -5.23 0.90
C ASN A 98 9.99 -4.38 2.14
N HIS A 99 9.32 -3.25 1.99
CA HIS A 99 9.12 -2.31 3.09
C HIS A 99 7.81 -1.55 2.96
N LEU A 100 7.35 -1.03 4.11
CA LEU A 100 6.14 -0.24 4.23
C LEU A 100 6.49 1.18 4.63
N HIS A 101 6.07 2.15 3.82
CA HIS A 101 6.11 3.56 4.19
C HIS A 101 4.82 3.94 4.90
N ILE A 102 4.97 4.53 6.09
CA ILE A 102 3.89 5.21 6.80
C ILE A 102 4.26 6.69 6.77
N PHE A 103 3.36 7.52 6.26
CA PHE A 103 3.68 8.91 6.00
C PHE A 103 3.45 9.77 7.21
N ASP A 104 4.43 10.61 7.51
CA ASP A 104 4.40 11.64 8.51
C ASP A 104 3.81 12.92 7.89
N ARG A 105 3.10 13.71 8.68
CA ARG A 105 2.56 15.01 8.29
C ARG A 105 3.63 15.96 7.76
N ASP A 106 4.80 15.96 8.38
CA ASP A 106 5.89 16.89 8.05
C ASP A 106 6.77 16.36 6.91
N ASP A 107 6.61 15.10 6.53
CA ASP A 107 7.39 14.48 5.47
C ASP A 107 6.50 14.20 4.25
N MET A 108 6.29 15.23 3.46
CA MET A 108 5.52 15.14 2.21
C MET A 108 6.15 14.18 1.18
N ALA A 109 7.42 13.86 1.33
CA ALA A 109 8.12 12.91 0.49
C ALA A 109 7.92 11.45 0.94
N GLY A 110 7.36 11.24 2.12
CA GLY A 110 7.04 9.91 2.65
C GLY A 110 8.24 9.02 2.79
N SER A 111 9.30 9.53 3.36
CA SER A 111 10.60 8.89 3.34
C SER A 111 10.82 7.89 4.47
N TRP A 112 9.92 7.80 5.45
CA TRP A 112 10.04 6.83 6.54
C TRP A 112 9.50 5.47 6.16
N ALA A 113 10.36 4.46 6.21
CA ALA A 113 10.00 3.09 5.88
C ALA A 113 10.33 2.13 7.02
N PHE A 114 9.58 1.04 7.09
CA PHE A 114 9.76 -0.06 8.03
C PHE A 114 9.89 -1.37 7.26
N GLU A 115 10.80 -2.23 7.67
CA GLU A 115 10.82 -3.61 7.19
C GLU A 115 9.53 -4.32 7.61
N LEU A 116 9.05 -5.27 6.81
CA LEU A 116 7.76 -5.92 7.08
C LEU A 116 7.77 -6.77 8.36
N ASP A 117 8.93 -7.18 8.82
CA ASP A 117 9.10 -7.92 10.07
C ASP A 117 9.38 -7.02 11.29
N ASP A 118 9.34 -5.70 11.12
CA ASP A 118 9.53 -4.77 12.23
C ASP A 118 8.36 -4.87 13.22
N ALA A 119 8.65 -5.26 14.44
CA ALA A 119 7.65 -5.43 15.49
C ALA A 119 6.87 -4.14 15.82
N GLN A 120 7.45 -2.97 15.55
CA GLN A 120 6.78 -1.67 15.75
C GLN A 120 5.50 -1.52 14.92
N LEU A 121 5.41 -2.21 13.77
CA LEU A 121 4.22 -2.17 12.93
C LEU A 121 2.97 -2.69 13.63
N ASN A 122 3.12 -3.54 14.64
CA ASN A 122 1.99 -4.05 15.43
C ASN A 122 1.29 -2.96 16.24
N GLU A 123 1.95 -1.85 16.53
CA GLU A 123 1.34 -0.73 17.25
C GLU A 123 0.35 0.05 16.37
N VAL A 124 0.63 0.15 15.08
CA VAL A 124 -0.26 0.81 14.11
C VAL A 124 -1.30 -0.17 13.56
N PHE A 125 -0.90 -1.40 13.33
CA PHE A 125 -1.72 -2.45 12.72
C PHE A 125 -1.83 -3.67 13.64
N PRO A 126 -2.49 -3.55 14.80
CA PRO A 126 -2.59 -4.65 15.74
C PRO A 126 -3.30 -5.86 15.12
N GLY A 127 -2.70 -7.03 15.28
CA GLY A 127 -3.25 -8.30 14.80
C GLY A 127 -3.05 -8.59 13.32
N PHE A 128 -2.41 -7.70 12.56
CA PHE A 128 -2.09 -7.96 11.16
C PHE A 128 -0.79 -8.76 11.03
N ASP A 129 -0.82 -9.84 10.28
CA ASP A 129 0.35 -10.67 10.01
C ASP A 129 1.03 -10.25 8.71
N PHE A 130 2.09 -9.46 8.83
CA PHE A 130 2.86 -8.96 7.68
C PHE A 130 3.59 -10.06 6.92
N SER A 131 3.86 -11.21 7.56
CA SER A 131 4.52 -12.33 6.89
C SER A 131 3.69 -12.94 5.77
N GLU A 132 2.38 -12.78 5.80
CA GLU A 132 1.49 -13.25 4.74
C GLU A 132 1.74 -12.54 3.41
N ILE A 133 2.22 -11.29 3.41
CA ILE A 133 2.47 -10.51 2.20
C ILE A 133 3.56 -11.14 1.35
N THR A 134 4.60 -11.68 1.99
CA THR A 134 5.79 -12.21 1.33
C THR A 134 5.92 -13.71 1.41
N LYS A 135 4.91 -14.39 1.92
CA LYS A 135 4.86 -15.84 1.99
C LYS A 135 4.99 -16.47 0.61
N ASN A 136 5.71 -17.59 0.52
CA ASN A 136 5.85 -18.33 -0.73
C ASN A 136 4.48 -18.68 -1.34
N GLY A 137 4.32 -18.34 -2.62
CA GLY A 137 3.09 -18.59 -3.36
C GLY A 137 2.05 -17.48 -3.27
N THR A 138 2.28 -16.42 -2.49
CA THR A 138 1.38 -15.26 -2.44
C THR A 138 1.41 -14.52 -3.78
N THR A 139 0.25 -14.41 -4.42
CA THR A 139 0.10 -13.74 -5.71
C THR A 139 0.00 -12.23 -5.55
N PRO A 140 0.24 -11.44 -6.62
CA PRO A 140 0.01 -9.98 -6.57
C PRO A 140 -1.42 -9.59 -6.17
N ILE A 141 -2.43 -10.35 -6.59
CA ILE A 141 -3.82 -10.08 -6.21
C ILE A 141 -4.05 -10.34 -4.71
N GLU A 142 -3.46 -11.40 -4.16
CA GLU A 142 -3.52 -11.66 -2.72
C GLU A 142 -2.80 -10.58 -1.92
N GLN A 143 -1.66 -10.10 -2.39
CA GLN A 143 -0.95 -8.98 -1.79
C GLN A 143 -1.77 -7.69 -1.82
N PHE A 144 -2.47 -7.43 -2.91
CA PHE A 144 -3.42 -6.33 -3.03
C PHE A 144 -4.54 -6.44 -1.98
N ARG A 145 -5.12 -7.62 -1.80
CA ARG A 145 -6.15 -7.86 -0.79
C ARG A 145 -5.65 -7.61 0.63
N LEU A 146 -4.43 -8.05 0.93
CA LEU A 146 -3.79 -7.80 2.22
C LEU A 146 -3.55 -6.30 2.44
N PHE A 147 -3.11 -5.59 1.41
CA PHE A 147 -2.94 -4.14 1.47
C PHE A 147 -4.27 -3.42 1.70
N CYS A 148 -5.34 -3.87 1.08
CA CYS A 148 -6.67 -3.33 1.34
C CYS A 148 -7.07 -3.49 2.80
N THR A 149 -6.74 -4.61 3.42
CA THR A 149 -6.95 -4.81 4.86
C THR A 149 -6.17 -3.80 5.70
N LEU A 150 -4.91 -3.55 5.35
CA LEU A 150 -4.08 -2.54 6.03
C LEU A 150 -4.69 -1.15 5.96
N CYS A 151 -5.25 -0.79 4.82
CA CYS A 151 -5.85 0.52 4.57
C CYS A 151 -7.30 0.63 5.08
N ASN A 152 -7.83 -0.43 5.64
CA ASN A 152 -9.26 -0.54 5.98
C ASN A 152 -10.17 -0.27 4.78
N ALA A 153 -9.74 -0.71 3.60
CA ALA A 153 -10.52 -0.67 2.38
C ALA A 153 -11.39 -1.92 2.29
N THR A 154 -12.69 -1.73 2.45
CA THR A 154 -13.69 -2.81 2.46
C THR A 154 -14.55 -2.77 1.20
N ASN A 155 -15.41 -3.77 1.04
CA ASN A 155 -16.28 -3.85 -0.13
C ASN A 155 -15.47 -3.97 -1.44
N LEU A 156 -14.53 -4.92 -1.45
CA LEU A 156 -13.64 -5.18 -2.59
C LEU A 156 -14.43 -5.40 -3.87
N PRO A 157 -14.03 -4.72 -4.97
CA PRO A 157 -14.61 -4.98 -6.28
C PRO A 157 -14.26 -6.39 -6.77
N THR A 158 -15.02 -6.89 -7.72
CA THR A 158 -14.65 -8.10 -8.45
C THR A 158 -13.35 -7.84 -9.21
N ILE A 159 -12.37 -8.70 -9.00
CA ILE A 159 -11.05 -8.57 -9.64
C ILE A 159 -10.98 -9.53 -10.82
N ASN A 160 -10.84 -8.98 -12.02
CA ASN A 160 -10.65 -9.75 -13.24
C ASN A 160 -9.16 -9.80 -13.56
N GLU A 161 -8.71 -10.96 -14.01
CA GLU A 161 -7.35 -11.13 -14.52
C GLU A 161 -7.36 -10.98 -16.05
N GLN A 162 -6.33 -10.31 -16.59
CA GLN A 162 -6.14 -10.33 -18.03
C GLN A 162 -5.66 -11.72 -18.44
N PRO A 163 -6.22 -12.28 -19.54
CA PRO A 163 -5.68 -13.51 -20.07
C PRO A 163 -4.21 -13.30 -20.44
N VAL A 164 -3.35 -14.19 -19.94
CA VAL A 164 -1.97 -14.26 -20.42
C VAL A 164 -2.05 -14.66 -21.88
N ASN A 165 -1.65 -13.76 -22.78
CA ASN A 165 -1.46 -14.10 -24.19
C ASN A 165 -0.23 -15.00 -24.30
N ASP A 166 -0.44 -16.29 -24.18
CA ASP A 166 0.55 -17.32 -24.49
C ASP A 166 0.72 -17.53 -26.02
N THR A 167 0.12 -16.69 -26.83
CA THR A 167 0.42 -16.66 -28.26
C THR A 167 1.83 -16.13 -28.44
N LEU A 168 2.75 -17.06 -28.53
CA LEU A 168 4.02 -16.82 -29.17
C LEU A 168 3.72 -16.43 -30.62
N GLU A 169 3.65 -15.15 -30.86
CA GLU A 169 3.68 -14.65 -32.23
C GLU A 169 5.12 -14.79 -32.72
N PHE A 170 5.28 -15.68 -33.63
CA PHE A 170 6.54 -15.84 -34.34
C PHE A 170 6.60 -14.87 -35.50
#